data_2bec94147d7d8ced9f85048d60e79186
#
_entry.id   2bec94147d7d8ced9f85048d60e79186
#
_cell.length_a   1.000
_cell.length_b   1.000
_cell.length_c   1.000
_cell.angle_alpha   90.00
_cell.angle_beta   90.00
_cell.angle_gamma   90.00
#
_symmetry.space_group_name_H-M   'P 1'
#
loop_
_entity.id
_entity.type
_entity.pdbx_description
1 polymer ?
#
loop_
_entity_poly.entity_id
_entity_poly.type
_entity_poly.pdbx_seq_one_letter_code
_entity_poly.pdbx_strand_id
1 'polypeptide(L)'
;MPREGVFATVLHGGTIEVGMPMQVYEEYRAYILCSSDRSFANLREDAGTPLLKKRLEAAGFSVVGTALLPDDRSRLAQAMAEVCDSYQADILVTTGGTGLSLRDVTPEATLDIAHRQVPGLAELMRSRCLAITERAALSRGVCATRNQTLIVNLPGSPKAAVENLEALLPVLDHGLSMLEGRSGDCAETFQTTK
;
A
#
# COMPACT_ATOMS: atom_id res chain seq x y z
N MET A 1 31.65 -25.24 12.39
CA MET A 1 31.42 -23.86 11.94
C MET A 1 30.27 -23.90 10.95
N PRO A 2 29.24 -23.08 11.07
CA PRO A 2 28.21 -22.99 10.04
C PRO A 2 28.87 -22.55 8.73
N ARG A 3 28.57 -23.24 7.64
CA ARG A 3 29.15 -22.96 6.31
C ARG A 3 28.34 -21.91 5.53
N GLU A 4 27.23 -21.45 6.08
CA GLU A 4 26.33 -20.50 5.47
C GLU A 4 26.05 -19.37 6.46
N GLY A 5 26.21 -18.15 6.01
CA GLY A 5 25.89 -16.93 6.76
C GLY A 5 24.71 -16.22 6.11
N VAL A 6 23.81 -15.66 6.91
CA VAL A 6 22.76 -14.78 6.44
C VAL A 6 23.25 -13.35 6.58
N PHE A 7 23.24 -12.61 5.46
CA PHE A 7 23.50 -11.18 5.45
C PHE A 7 22.17 -10.43 5.49
N ALA A 8 22.07 -9.42 6.35
CA ALA A 8 20.88 -8.60 6.49
C ALA A 8 21.25 -7.12 6.55
N THR A 9 20.39 -6.28 5.98
CA THR A 9 20.46 -4.83 6.14
C THR A 9 19.55 -4.43 7.30
N VAL A 10 20.09 -3.67 8.25
CA VAL A 10 19.30 -3.15 9.37
C VAL A 10 18.58 -1.89 8.90
N LEU A 11 17.27 -1.97 8.76
CA LEU A 11 16.41 -0.87 8.33
C LEU A 11 15.98 0.02 9.50
N HIS A 12 15.81 -0.58 10.67
CA HIS A 12 15.44 0.10 11.91
C HIS A 12 16.29 -0.44 13.06
N GLY A 13 16.86 0.47 13.86
CA GLY A 13 17.68 0.09 15.01
C GLY A 13 16.85 -0.52 16.14
N GLY A 14 17.44 -1.47 16.86
CA GLY A 14 16.79 -2.15 17.98
C GLY A 14 17.77 -3.08 18.70
N THR A 15 17.30 -3.69 19.80
CA THR A 15 18.06 -4.70 20.54
C THR A 15 17.67 -6.08 20.01
N ILE A 16 18.68 -6.90 19.69
CA ILE A 16 18.51 -8.31 19.32
C ILE A 16 19.17 -9.15 20.41
N GLU A 17 18.43 -10.12 20.94
CA GLU A 17 18.91 -11.06 21.95
C GLU A 17 18.92 -12.49 21.41
N VAL A 18 19.81 -13.30 21.90
CA VAL A 18 19.88 -14.73 21.55
C VAL A 18 18.58 -15.43 21.97
N GLY A 19 17.95 -16.11 21.01
CA GLY A 19 16.66 -16.80 21.23
C GLY A 19 15.43 -15.99 20.87
N MET A 20 15.56 -14.73 20.42
CA MET A 20 14.44 -14.00 19.86
C MET A 20 13.95 -14.69 18.57
N PRO A 21 12.62 -14.80 18.35
CA PRO A 21 12.09 -15.33 17.12
C PRO A 21 12.41 -14.37 15.95
N MET A 22 12.87 -14.93 14.82
CA MET A 22 13.10 -14.20 13.58
C MET A 22 12.05 -14.66 12.56
N GLN A 23 11.31 -13.70 12.01
CA GLN A 23 10.38 -13.97 10.92
C GLN A 23 11.00 -13.51 9.60
N VAL A 24 11.09 -14.44 8.65
CA VAL A 24 11.57 -14.16 7.29
C VAL A 24 10.35 -14.07 6.38
N TYR A 25 10.27 -12.99 5.62
CA TYR A 25 9.26 -12.82 4.59
C TYR A 25 9.94 -13.01 3.22
N GLU A 26 9.50 -13.99 2.46
CA GLU A 26 9.93 -14.22 1.07
C GLU A 26 9.12 -13.37 0.08
N GLU A 27 7.98 -12.84 0.53
CA GLU A 27 7.02 -12.06 -0.24
C GLU A 27 6.95 -10.63 0.30
N TYR A 28 6.53 -9.68 -0.56
CA TYR A 28 6.25 -8.32 -0.11
C TYR A 28 5.12 -8.28 0.91
N ARG A 29 5.30 -7.49 1.95
CA ARG A 29 4.34 -7.30 3.03
C ARG A 29 3.38 -6.18 2.70
N ALA A 30 2.10 -6.46 2.81
CA ALA A 30 1.03 -5.48 2.61
C ALA A 30 0.29 -5.18 3.92
N TYR A 31 -0.01 -3.92 4.16
CA TYR A 31 -0.91 -3.49 5.23
C TYR A 31 -2.14 -2.82 4.62
N ILE A 32 -3.35 -3.08 5.15
CA ILE A 32 -4.60 -2.50 4.64
C ILE A 32 -5.20 -1.60 5.72
N LEU A 33 -5.47 -0.33 5.38
CA LEU A 33 -6.13 0.63 6.24
C LEU A 33 -7.46 1.06 5.61
N CYS A 34 -8.57 0.72 6.25
CA CYS A 34 -9.90 1.18 5.85
C CYS A 34 -10.26 2.50 6.55
N SER A 35 -10.63 3.51 5.76
CA SER A 35 -11.17 4.79 6.26
C SER A 35 -12.67 4.83 6.03
N SER A 36 -13.46 4.80 7.10
CA SER A 36 -14.92 4.86 7.02
C SER A 36 -15.56 5.18 8.36
N ASP A 37 -16.16 6.34 8.50
CA ASP A 37 -16.99 6.70 9.67
C ASP A 37 -18.10 5.67 9.92
N ARG A 38 -18.76 5.20 8.86
CA ARG A 38 -19.91 4.29 8.97
C ARG A 38 -19.50 2.90 9.43
N SER A 39 -18.39 2.38 8.91
CA SER A 39 -17.89 1.07 9.34
C SER A 39 -17.28 1.16 10.74
N PHE A 40 -16.58 2.23 11.06
CA PHE A 40 -16.03 2.46 12.40
C PHE A 40 -17.11 2.56 13.48
N ALA A 41 -18.25 3.17 13.15
CA ALA A 41 -19.42 3.24 14.04
C ALA A 41 -20.30 1.96 14.03
N ASN A 42 -19.87 0.87 13.38
CA ASN A 42 -20.63 -0.36 13.19
C ASN A 42 -21.99 -0.17 12.48
N LEU A 43 -22.14 0.89 11.71
CA LEU A 43 -23.36 1.16 10.92
C LEU A 43 -23.33 0.48 9.54
N ARG A 44 -22.18 -0.04 9.14
CA ARG A 44 -21.94 -0.74 7.88
C ARG A 44 -20.80 -1.74 8.05
N GLU A 45 -20.93 -2.91 7.46
CA GLU A 45 -19.84 -3.89 7.38
C GLU A 45 -18.73 -3.39 6.45
N ASP A 46 -17.45 -3.63 6.83
CA ASP A 46 -16.31 -3.41 5.97
C ASP A 46 -16.14 -4.61 5.02
N ALA A 47 -16.76 -4.52 3.86
CA ALA A 47 -16.62 -5.54 2.81
C ALA A 47 -15.39 -5.33 1.92
N GLY A 48 -14.71 -4.17 2.02
CA GLY A 48 -13.56 -3.82 1.19
C GLY A 48 -12.28 -4.52 1.64
N THR A 49 -11.96 -4.44 2.93
CA THR A 49 -10.75 -5.04 3.50
C THR A 49 -10.61 -6.54 3.22
N PRO A 50 -11.65 -7.39 3.43
CA PRO A 50 -11.54 -8.82 3.12
C PRO A 50 -11.27 -9.12 1.64
N LEU A 51 -11.88 -8.35 0.72
CA LEU A 51 -11.66 -8.53 -0.71
C LEU A 51 -10.26 -8.09 -1.14
N LEU A 52 -9.77 -6.97 -0.63
CA LEU A 52 -8.41 -6.50 -0.88
C LEU A 52 -7.38 -7.48 -0.32
N LYS A 53 -7.59 -7.98 0.91
CA LYS A 53 -6.74 -9.00 1.51
C LYS A 53 -6.62 -10.22 0.61
N LYS A 54 -7.75 -10.83 0.24
CA LYS A 54 -7.77 -11.99 -0.65
C LYS A 54 -7.06 -11.73 -1.97
N ARG A 55 -7.22 -10.52 -2.53
CA ARG A 55 -6.61 -10.18 -3.81
C ARG A 55 -5.11 -9.96 -3.72
N LEU A 56 -4.63 -9.30 -2.65
CA LEU A 56 -3.20 -9.13 -2.39
C LEU A 56 -2.52 -10.48 -2.15
N GLU A 57 -3.10 -11.35 -1.33
CA GLU A 57 -2.59 -12.70 -1.08
C GLU A 57 -2.52 -13.52 -2.37
N ALA A 58 -3.56 -13.44 -3.23
CA ALA A 58 -3.54 -14.09 -4.55
C ALA A 58 -2.51 -13.50 -5.52
N ALA A 59 -2.00 -12.31 -5.26
CA ALA A 59 -0.94 -11.66 -6.02
C ALA A 59 0.47 -11.87 -5.42
N GLY A 60 0.60 -12.70 -4.37
CA GLY A 60 1.89 -13.03 -3.74
C GLY A 60 2.32 -12.04 -2.67
N PHE A 61 1.40 -11.28 -2.06
CA PHE A 61 1.71 -10.42 -0.92
C PHE A 61 1.33 -11.09 0.40
N SER A 62 2.16 -10.95 1.41
CA SER A 62 1.81 -11.30 2.79
C SER A 62 1.07 -10.16 3.46
N VAL A 63 -0.25 -10.29 3.72
CA VAL A 63 -1.02 -9.26 4.44
C VAL A 63 -0.73 -9.35 5.93
N VAL A 64 0.13 -8.46 6.42
CA VAL A 64 0.67 -8.47 7.79
C VAL A 64 -0.21 -7.74 8.81
N GLY A 65 -1.17 -6.95 8.36
CA GLY A 65 -2.09 -6.27 9.26
C GLY A 65 -3.22 -5.54 8.54
N THR A 66 -4.27 -5.23 9.31
CA THR A 66 -5.40 -4.41 8.85
C THR A 66 -5.83 -3.47 9.95
N ALA A 67 -6.30 -2.27 9.59
CA ALA A 67 -6.91 -1.33 10.52
C ALA A 67 -8.18 -0.71 9.93
N LEU A 68 -9.12 -0.38 10.79
CA LEU A 68 -10.33 0.37 10.47
C LEU A 68 -10.36 1.65 11.31
N LEU A 69 -10.38 2.81 10.66
CA LEU A 69 -10.37 4.12 11.29
C LEU A 69 -11.52 5.00 10.76
N PRO A 70 -11.96 6.00 11.56
CA PRO A 70 -12.90 6.99 11.07
C PRO A 70 -12.24 7.90 10.02
N ASP A 71 -13.07 8.63 9.27
CA ASP A 71 -12.62 9.64 8.30
C ASP A 71 -12.07 10.89 9.03
N ASP A 72 -10.93 10.72 9.72
CA ASP A 72 -10.20 11.74 10.48
C ASP A 72 -8.77 11.86 9.95
N ARG A 73 -8.45 13.04 9.40
CA ARG A 73 -7.16 13.30 8.74
C ARG A 73 -5.96 13.02 9.65
N SER A 74 -6.02 13.48 10.88
CA SER A 74 -4.89 13.37 11.82
C SER A 74 -4.67 11.90 12.25
N ARG A 75 -5.76 11.18 12.54
CA ARG A 75 -5.70 9.76 12.92
C ARG A 75 -5.20 8.90 11.76
N LEU A 76 -5.70 9.16 10.55
CA LEU A 76 -5.25 8.46 9.34
C LEU A 76 -3.76 8.72 9.08
N ALA A 77 -3.33 9.98 9.13
CA ALA A 77 -1.93 10.36 8.95
C ALA A 77 -1.02 9.67 9.98
N GLN A 78 -1.40 9.71 11.26
CA GLN A 78 -0.63 9.06 12.34
C GLN A 78 -0.53 7.56 12.12
N ALA A 79 -1.63 6.86 11.87
CA ALA A 79 -1.63 5.41 11.67
C ALA A 79 -0.82 4.98 10.44
N MET A 80 -0.93 5.72 9.32
CA MET A 80 -0.12 5.48 8.14
C MET A 80 1.37 5.70 8.42
N ALA A 81 1.72 6.76 9.14
CA ALA A 81 3.11 7.04 9.51
C ALA A 81 3.68 5.92 10.41
N GLU A 82 2.92 5.47 11.40
CA GLU A 82 3.34 4.37 12.30
C GLU A 82 3.64 3.08 11.53
N VAL A 83 2.79 2.70 10.57
CA VAL A 83 3.03 1.52 9.71
C VAL A 83 4.30 1.68 8.89
N CYS A 84 4.51 2.85 8.27
CA CYS A 84 5.67 3.11 7.42
C CYS A 84 6.97 3.22 8.22
N ASP A 85 6.95 3.90 9.38
CA ASP A 85 8.15 4.18 10.19
C ASP A 85 8.61 2.98 10.99
N SER A 86 7.70 2.04 11.29
CA SER A 86 8.04 0.76 11.92
C SER A 86 8.44 -0.33 10.92
N TYR A 87 8.50 0.01 9.62
CA TYR A 87 8.82 -0.94 8.54
C TYR A 87 7.97 -2.21 8.56
N GLN A 88 6.70 -2.08 8.96
CA GLN A 88 5.79 -3.21 9.03
C GLN A 88 5.38 -3.71 7.64
N ALA A 89 5.32 -2.84 6.64
CA ALA A 89 4.85 -3.16 5.31
C ALA A 89 5.68 -2.49 4.22
N ASP A 90 5.81 -3.17 3.09
CA ASP A 90 6.45 -2.66 1.88
C ASP A 90 5.44 -1.86 1.04
N ILE A 91 4.15 -2.25 1.15
CA ILE A 91 3.02 -1.49 0.60
C ILE A 91 1.92 -1.27 1.65
N LEU A 92 1.49 -0.03 1.81
CA LEU A 92 0.33 0.37 2.60
C LEU A 92 -0.81 0.74 1.65
N VAL A 93 -1.85 -0.06 1.65
CA VAL A 93 -3.05 0.16 0.84
C VAL A 93 -4.13 0.77 1.72
N THR A 94 -4.58 1.98 1.41
CA THR A 94 -5.76 2.54 2.06
C THR A 94 -7.01 2.32 1.19
N THR A 95 -8.18 2.19 1.79
CA THR A 95 -9.46 2.13 1.09
C THR A 95 -10.49 3.03 1.76
N GLY A 96 -11.19 3.85 0.98
CA GLY A 96 -12.14 4.85 1.46
C GLY A 96 -11.58 6.27 1.56
N GLY A 97 -12.46 7.23 1.72
CA GLY A 97 -12.13 8.65 1.91
C GLY A 97 -11.42 9.32 0.73
N THR A 98 -11.62 8.86 -0.52
CA THR A 98 -10.94 9.39 -1.72
C THR A 98 -11.86 10.15 -2.68
N GLY A 99 -13.11 10.41 -2.33
CA GLY A 99 -14.07 11.13 -3.16
C GLY A 99 -14.05 12.64 -2.94
N LEU A 100 -15.18 13.29 -3.28
CA LEU A 100 -15.35 14.75 -3.24
C LEU A 100 -16.09 15.25 -1.99
N SER A 101 -16.48 14.37 -1.08
CA SER A 101 -17.10 14.77 0.17
C SER A 101 -16.10 15.51 1.06
N LEU A 102 -16.56 16.47 1.87
CA LEU A 102 -15.72 17.13 2.86
C LEU A 102 -15.15 16.18 3.93
N ARG A 103 -15.76 14.99 4.07
CA ARG A 103 -15.29 13.92 4.97
C ARG A 103 -14.23 13.03 4.32
N ASP A 104 -14.08 13.09 2.99
CA ASP A 104 -13.07 12.32 2.28
C ASP A 104 -11.70 13.00 2.42
N VAL A 105 -10.89 12.55 3.37
CA VAL A 105 -9.62 13.19 3.77
C VAL A 105 -8.40 12.29 3.64
N THR A 106 -8.57 11.09 3.09
CA THR A 106 -7.49 10.12 2.94
C THR A 106 -6.33 10.63 2.08
N PRO A 107 -6.56 11.31 0.92
CA PRO A 107 -5.47 11.88 0.13
C PRO A 107 -4.68 12.93 0.90
N GLU A 108 -5.36 13.83 1.63
CA GLU A 108 -4.73 14.85 2.43
C GLU A 108 -3.89 14.25 3.57
N ALA A 109 -4.44 13.25 4.28
CA ALA A 109 -3.72 12.53 5.32
C ALA A 109 -2.46 11.82 4.78
N THR A 110 -2.54 11.27 3.57
CA THR A 110 -1.39 10.65 2.90
C THR A 110 -0.33 11.68 2.54
N LEU A 111 -0.74 12.84 2.01
CA LEU A 111 0.18 13.92 1.64
C LEU A 111 0.88 14.55 2.84
N ASP A 112 0.23 14.59 4.01
CA ASP A 112 0.83 15.11 5.24
C ASP A 112 2.06 14.32 5.69
N ILE A 113 2.12 13.03 5.37
CA ILE A 113 3.19 12.14 5.82
C ILE A 113 4.11 11.66 4.69
N ALA A 114 3.78 11.97 3.46
CA ALA A 114 4.52 11.52 2.28
C ALA A 114 5.90 12.17 2.18
N HIS A 115 6.93 11.36 1.92
CA HIS A 115 8.25 11.89 1.56
C HIS A 115 8.33 12.26 0.07
N ARG A 116 7.69 11.46 -0.80
CA ARG A 116 7.64 11.69 -2.26
C ARG A 116 6.30 11.25 -2.80
N GLN A 117 5.76 11.99 -3.76
CA GLN A 117 4.58 11.58 -4.51
C GLN A 117 4.97 10.70 -5.71
N VAL A 118 4.10 9.77 -6.07
CA VAL A 118 4.23 8.89 -7.25
C VAL A 118 3.00 9.07 -8.14
N PRO A 119 2.85 10.23 -8.79
CA PRO A 119 1.62 10.59 -9.51
C PRO A 119 1.27 9.61 -10.63
N GLY A 120 2.28 9.04 -11.30
CA GLY A 120 2.07 8.08 -12.38
C GLY A 120 1.27 6.84 -11.98
N LEU A 121 1.39 6.34 -10.73
CA LEU A 121 0.56 5.24 -10.25
C LEU A 121 -0.90 5.66 -10.08
N ALA A 122 -1.15 6.85 -9.55
CA ALA A 122 -2.50 7.38 -9.40
C ALA A 122 -3.16 7.67 -10.77
N GLU A 123 -2.38 8.13 -11.74
CA GLU A 123 -2.81 8.31 -13.14
C GLU A 123 -3.14 6.96 -13.80
N LEU A 124 -2.30 5.95 -13.60
CA LEU A 124 -2.52 4.59 -14.12
C LEU A 124 -3.83 4.00 -13.61
N MET A 125 -4.10 4.10 -12.30
CA MET A 125 -5.36 3.67 -11.71
C MET A 125 -6.55 4.36 -12.39
N ARG A 126 -6.56 5.69 -12.44
CA ARG A 126 -7.65 6.46 -13.06
C ARG A 126 -7.82 6.10 -14.54
N SER A 127 -6.74 6.06 -15.29
CA SER A 127 -6.77 5.75 -16.73
C SER A 127 -7.35 4.37 -17.02
N ARG A 128 -6.92 3.35 -16.29
CA ARG A 128 -7.46 1.98 -16.45
C ARG A 128 -8.91 1.88 -16.04
N CYS A 129 -9.30 2.53 -14.94
CA CYS A 129 -10.66 2.48 -14.44
C CYS A 129 -11.65 3.36 -15.25
N LEU A 130 -11.18 4.36 -16.00
CA LEU A 130 -12.02 5.12 -16.95
C LEU A 130 -12.62 4.23 -18.04
N ALA A 131 -11.94 3.17 -18.45
CA ALA A 131 -12.48 2.17 -19.37
C ALA A 131 -13.68 1.38 -18.79
N ILE A 132 -13.82 1.37 -17.45
CA ILE A 132 -14.92 0.68 -16.75
C ILE A 132 -16.03 1.66 -16.41
N THR A 133 -15.68 2.87 -15.94
CA THR A 133 -16.65 3.90 -15.55
C THR A 133 -16.05 5.29 -15.58
N GLU A 134 -16.76 6.25 -16.14
CA GLU A 134 -16.36 7.67 -16.17
C GLU A 134 -16.23 8.25 -14.74
N ARG A 135 -16.90 7.67 -13.74
CA ARG A 135 -16.79 8.10 -12.35
C ARG A 135 -15.38 7.94 -11.77
N ALA A 136 -14.52 7.14 -12.40
CA ALA A 136 -13.12 7.02 -12.00
C ALA A 136 -12.37 8.37 -12.05
N ALA A 137 -12.79 9.30 -12.90
CA ALA A 137 -12.26 10.66 -12.97
C ALA A 137 -12.45 11.48 -11.66
N LEU A 138 -13.42 11.10 -10.83
CA LEU A 138 -13.73 11.80 -9.58
C LEU A 138 -12.84 11.34 -8.40
N SER A 139 -11.99 10.32 -8.61
CA SER A 139 -11.08 9.85 -7.57
C SER A 139 -9.95 10.84 -7.34
N ARG A 140 -9.79 11.29 -6.08
CA ARG A 140 -8.67 12.12 -5.63
C ARG A 140 -7.54 11.29 -5.02
N GLY A 141 -7.64 9.94 -5.07
CA GLY A 141 -6.64 9.04 -4.55
C GLY A 141 -5.24 9.36 -5.07
N VAL A 142 -4.26 9.33 -4.19
CA VAL A 142 -2.85 9.58 -4.47
C VAL A 142 -2.02 8.33 -4.20
N CYS A 143 -0.83 8.29 -4.81
CA CYS A 143 0.21 7.32 -4.47
C CYS A 143 1.45 8.10 -4.03
N ALA A 144 2.10 7.62 -2.99
CA ALA A 144 3.25 8.27 -2.40
C ALA A 144 4.20 7.26 -1.77
N THR A 145 5.40 7.70 -1.40
CA THR A 145 6.33 6.89 -0.60
C THR A 145 6.64 7.58 0.72
N ARG A 146 6.79 6.77 1.77
CA ARG A 146 7.40 7.17 3.03
C ARG A 146 8.40 6.09 3.45
N ASN A 147 9.66 6.47 3.66
CA ASN A 147 10.78 5.53 3.82
C ASN A 147 10.79 4.53 2.64
N GLN A 148 10.72 3.24 2.92
CA GLN A 148 10.67 2.16 1.94
C GLN A 148 9.25 1.62 1.70
N THR A 149 8.23 2.28 2.22
CA THR A 149 6.82 1.88 2.03
C THR A 149 6.18 2.67 0.91
N LEU A 150 5.57 1.98 -0.04
CA LEU A 150 4.66 2.56 -1.03
C LEU A 150 3.28 2.70 -0.42
N ILE A 151 2.70 3.90 -0.45
CA ILE A 151 1.33 4.18 0.03
C ILE A 151 0.43 4.36 -1.18
N VAL A 152 -0.70 3.65 -1.21
CA VAL A 152 -1.68 3.67 -2.31
C VAL A 152 -3.08 3.93 -1.77
N ASN A 153 -3.75 4.97 -2.25
CA ASN A 153 -5.13 5.25 -1.88
C ASN A 153 -6.11 4.65 -2.90
N LEU A 154 -6.94 3.71 -2.44
CA LEU A 154 -7.99 3.08 -3.23
C LEU A 154 -9.37 3.62 -2.87
N PRO A 155 -10.36 3.55 -3.81
CA PRO A 155 -11.73 3.94 -3.54
C PRO A 155 -12.39 3.14 -2.41
N GLY A 156 -13.40 3.71 -1.76
CA GLY A 156 -14.18 3.04 -0.71
C GLY A 156 -15.21 2.02 -1.21
N SER A 157 -15.49 1.96 -2.51
CA SER A 157 -16.30 0.89 -3.09
C SER A 157 -15.47 -0.38 -3.21
N PRO A 158 -15.89 -1.53 -2.61
CA PRO A 158 -15.11 -2.76 -2.64
C PRO A 158 -14.71 -3.20 -4.05
N LYS A 159 -15.66 -3.15 -5.00
CA LYS A 159 -15.40 -3.47 -6.40
C LYS A 159 -14.37 -2.51 -7.02
N ALA A 160 -14.57 -1.20 -6.85
CA ALA A 160 -13.67 -0.20 -7.42
C ALA A 160 -12.26 -0.27 -6.76
N ALA A 161 -12.17 -0.61 -5.47
CA ALA A 161 -10.89 -0.80 -4.80
C ALA A 161 -10.09 -1.94 -5.44
N VAL A 162 -10.73 -3.08 -5.69
CA VAL A 162 -10.09 -4.22 -6.38
C VAL A 162 -9.70 -3.85 -7.81
N GLU A 163 -10.57 -3.20 -8.59
CA GLU A 163 -10.28 -2.77 -9.97
C GLU A 163 -9.07 -1.82 -10.03
N ASN A 164 -8.95 -0.89 -9.06
CA ASN A 164 -7.80 0.02 -8.98
C ASN A 164 -6.53 -0.72 -8.57
N LEU A 165 -6.61 -1.68 -7.63
CA LEU A 165 -5.48 -2.52 -7.26
C LEU A 165 -4.99 -3.34 -8.46
N GLU A 166 -5.90 -3.98 -9.21
CA GLU A 166 -5.58 -4.72 -10.43
C GLU A 166 -4.82 -3.89 -11.47
N ALA A 167 -5.14 -2.61 -11.59
CA ALA A 167 -4.43 -1.71 -12.49
C ALA A 167 -2.95 -1.53 -12.10
N LEU A 168 -2.63 -1.64 -10.82
CA LEU A 168 -1.28 -1.44 -10.28
C LEU A 168 -0.44 -2.72 -10.22
N LEU A 169 -1.05 -3.89 -9.98
CA LEU A 169 -0.31 -5.14 -9.77
C LEU A 169 0.81 -5.40 -10.80
N PRO A 170 0.64 -5.11 -12.11
CA PRO A 170 1.69 -5.36 -13.09
C PRO A 170 2.98 -4.56 -12.90
N VAL A 171 2.92 -3.46 -12.15
CA VAL A 171 4.07 -2.56 -11.93
C VAL A 171 4.57 -2.54 -10.48
N LEU A 172 3.83 -3.17 -9.55
CA LEU A 172 4.16 -3.12 -8.12
C LEU A 172 5.47 -3.84 -7.81
N ASP A 173 5.70 -5.03 -8.35
CA ASP A 173 6.92 -5.80 -8.09
C ASP A 173 8.18 -4.99 -8.40
N HIS A 174 8.25 -4.41 -9.60
CA HIS A 174 9.35 -3.55 -9.99
C HIS A 174 9.46 -2.29 -9.13
N GLY A 175 8.32 -1.63 -8.84
CA GLY A 175 8.30 -0.42 -8.02
C GLY A 175 8.79 -0.65 -6.58
N LEU A 176 8.39 -1.76 -5.97
CA LEU A 176 8.80 -2.14 -4.61
C LEU A 176 10.29 -2.54 -4.57
N SER A 177 10.76 -3.29 -5.57
CA SER A 177 12.17 -3.65 -5.67
C SER A 177 13.08 -2.42 -5.81
N MET A 178 12.61 -1.37 -6.51
CA MET A 178 13.31 -0.07 -6.58
C MET A 178 13.36 0.62 -5.21
N LEU A 179 12.29 0.59 -4.44
CA LEU A 179 12.24 1.19 -3.10
C LEU A 179 13.18 0.49 -2.12
N GLU A 180 13.35 -0.82 -2.25
CA GLU A 180 14.29 -1.61 -1.45
C GLU A 180 15.75 -1.43 -1.88
N GLY A 181 16.00 -0.79 -3.01
CA GLY A 181 17.34 -0.66 -3.58
C GLY A 181 17.88 -1.95 -4.21
N ARG A 182 17.01 -2.93 -4.50
CA ARG A 182 17.38 -4.22 -5.12
C ARG A 182 17.45 -4.14 -6.64
N SER A 183 16.94 -3.10 -7.28
CA SER A 183 16.99 -2.97 -8.72
C SER A 183 18.42 -2.74 -9.18
N GLY A 184 19.07 -3.79 -9.66
CA GLY A 184 20.21 -3.67 -10.58
C GLY A 184 19.78 -2.88 -11.82
N ASP A 185 20.77 -2.36 -12.57
CA ASP A 185 20.58 -1.46 -13.71
C ASP A 185 19.30 -1.72 -14.51
N CYS A 186 18.37 -0.76 -14.49
CA CYS A 186 17.11 -0.81 -15.25
C CYS A 186 17.30 -0.91 -16.77
N ALA A 187 18.54 -0.91 -17.25
CA ALA A 187 18.89 -0.94 -18.68
C ALA A 187 18.81 -2.35 -19.31
N GLU A 188 18.80 -3.44 -18.52
CA GLU A 188 18.91 -4.79 -19.09
C GLU A 188 17.56 -5.49 -19.38
N THR A 189 16.42 -4.92 -19.01
CA THR A 189 15.12 -5.62 -19.12
C THR A 189 14.32 -5.32 -20.39
N PHE A 190 14.81 -4.47 -21.30
CA PHE A 190 14.17 -4.28 -22.61
C PHE A 190 14.75 -5.19 -23.71
N GLN A 191 14.77 -6.50 -23.49
CA GLN A 191 14.88 -7.45 -24.59
C GLN A 191 13.47 -7.79 -25.08
N THR A 192 13.11 -7.13 -26.15
CA THR A 192 11.99 -7.35 -27.06
C THR A 192 11.82 -8.84 -27.36
N THR A 193 10.69 -9.40 -26.94
CA THR A 193 10.18 -10.62 -27.60
C THR A 193 9.54 -10.18 -28.93
N LYS A 194 10.20 -10.57 -30.03
CA LYS A 194 9.65 -10.51 -31.39
C LYS A 194 8.58 -11.55 -31.57
#